data_f59b18ff854f01f098d5d0d4914ac25c
#
_entry.id   f59b18ff854f01f098d5d0d4914ac25c
#
_cell.length_a   1.000
_cell.length_b   1.000
_cell.length_c   1.000
_cell.angle_alpha   90.00
_cell.angle_beta   90.00
_cell.angle_gamma   90.00
#
_symmetry.space_group_name_H-M   'P 1'
#
loop_
_entity.id
_entity.type
_entity.pdbx_description
1 polymer ?
#
loop_
_entity_poly.entity_id
_entity_poly.type
_entity_poly.pdbx_seq_one_letter_code
_entity_poly.pdbx_strand_id
1 'polypeptide(L)'
;MKKLAWFFSLIAVLSFVDIRAVNFYNRSLNSDSVYVVNKKNDMPVIEKNIHKKRSPASLTKVMTYIVASENIKDAKNENVLVTKEILDMVDPDSSGCKLKEGEEVSVLNLYHCMLICSSGCAAITLANHIGGIENFVNLMNAKAESLGCENTHFVNPDGMYDQNQYSTAYYMYLIVSYAMKNQEFLDIVYKKEYSCFGDERDPIITTNKMIDKKRGGEYYCPYVKGIKTGYLDDAGRCLASYAVKDGESYVSVVMGGPVKDENDRKIEKNMAMIDTKNIYSWAFEKLKSLKCYDKGQPIKEINLGVAWETDKIFLVAQNDVFFTVPKDVKFENLTININCPDSIDAPVEQGDVIGKADIFYNDTRLGEFNLVAASTHKKSFFAFFTKILRSIMYSPLVIFLFVVFLIFSVFYMIVFFRGIKRKKMRSKIKKFPKIKK
;
A
#
# COMPACT_ATOMS: atom_id res chain seq x y z
N MET A 1 -19.23 39.95 -14.03
CA MET A 1 -19.66 38.93 -13.04
C MET A 1 -18.71 37.74 -13.19
N LYS A 2 -17.72 37.63 -12.32
CA LYS A 2 -16.65 36.62 -12.38
C LYS A 2 -17.16 35.35 -11.67
N LYS A 3 -17.20 34.24 -12.42
CA LYS A 3 -17.49 32.92 -11.85
C LYS A 3 -16.30 32.45 -11.04
N LEU A 4 -16.48 32.34 -9.74
CA LEU A 4 -15.51 31.77 -8.82
C LEU A 4 -15.66 30.22 -8.89
N ALA A 5 -14.76 29.58 -9.63
CA ALA A 5 -14.66 28.14 -9.66
C ALA A 5 -13.90 27.67 -8.38
N TRP A 6 -14.57 27.00 -7.48
CA TRP A 6 -13.93 26.30 -6.36
C TRP A 6 -13.37 24.98 -6.88
N PHE A 7 -12.06 24.95 -7.05
CA PHE A 7 -11.31 23.70 -7.22
C PHE A 7 -11.22 23.03 -5.86
N PHE A 8 -12.05 22.03 -5.59
CA PHE A 8 -11.77 21.07 -4.54
C PHE A 8 -10.69 20.12 -5.06
N SER A 9 -9.44 20.39 -4.68
CA SER A 9 -8.35 19.44 -4.78
C SER A 9 -8.65 18.28 -3.82
N LEU A 10 -9.05 17.15 -4.38
CA LEU A 10 -9.18 15.89 -3.65
C LEU A 10 -7.76 15.38 -3.37
N ILE A 11 -7.19 15.83 -2.26
CA ILE A 11 -5.99 15.19 -1.70
C ILE A 11 -6.47 13.85 -1.17
N ALA A 12 -6.23 12.80 -1.96
CA ALA A 12 -6.30 11.43 -1.46
C ALA A 12 -5.22 11.30 -0.36
N VAL A 13 -5.61 11.52 0.87
CA VAL A 13 -4.79 11.13 2.03
C VAL A 13 -4.73 9.61 1.99
N LEU A 14 -3.66 9.08 1.40
CA LEU A 14 -3.25 7.70 1.62
C LEU A 14 -2.95 7.58 3.11
N SER A 15 -3.96 7.26 3.90
CA SER A 15 -3.75 6.80 5.26
C SER A 15 -2.96 5.50 5.16
N PHE A 16 -1.65 5.59 5.39
CA PHE A 16 -0.83 4.42 5.65
C PHE A 16 -1.40 3.76 6.89
N VAL A 17 -2.15 2.71 6.68
CA VAL A 17 -2.59 1.85 7.78
C VAL A 17 -1.34 1.12 8.25
N ASP A 18 -1.01 1.28 9.51
CA ASP A 18 0.09 0.55 10.17
C ASP A 18 -0.32 -0.93 10.30
N ILE A 19 -0.23 -1.65 9.17
CA ILE A 19 -0.44 -3.10 9.12
C ILE A 19 0.83 -3.72 9.69
N ARG A 20 0.85 -3.97 10.99
CA ARG A 20 1.95 -4.72 11.60
C ARG A 20 1.90 -6.15 11.11
N ALA A 21 3.04 -6.69 10.69
CA ALA A 21 3.16 -8.09 10.33
C ALA A 21 2.72 -8.95 11.51
N VAL A 22 1.81 -9.88 11.22
CA VAL A 22 1.55 -10.97 12.16
C VAL A 22 2.77 -11.86 12.13
N ASN A 23 3.69 -11.65 13.05
CA ASN A 23 4.95 -12.40 13.07
C ASN A 23 4.72 -13.85 13.50
N PHE A 24 4.31 -14.68 12.57
CA PHE A 24 4.21 -16.13 12.75
C PHE A 24 5.58 -16.83 12.70
N TYR A 25 6.65 -16.11 12.35
CA TYR A 25 8.00 -16.66 12.23
C TYR A 25 8.75 -16.57 13.55
N ASN A 26 8.98 -17.71 14.20
CA ASN A 26 9.58 -17.81 15.51
C ASN A 26 11.07 -18.22 15.51
N ARG A 27 11.74 -18.19 14.34
CA ARG A 27 13.16 -18.53 14.21
C ARG A 27 14.02 -17.27 14.17
N SER A 28 15.24 -17.37 14.68
CA SER A 28 16.22 -16.28 14.57
C SER A 28 16.63 -16.07 13.10
N LEU A 29 16.80 -14.80 12.73
CA LEU A 29 17.32 -14.38 11.45
C LEU A 29 18.71 -13.79 11.62
N ASN A 30 19.67 -14.22 10.81
CA ASN A 30 21.05 -13.74 10.86
C ASN A 30 21.17 -12.31 10.33
N SER A 31 20.41 -11.98 9.30
CA SER A 31 20.42 -10.65 8.66
C SER A 31 19.79 -9.60 9.57
N ASP A 32 20.30 -8.38 9.50
CA ASP A 32 19.91 -7.30 10.41
C ASP A 32 18.52 -6.72 10.10
N SER A 33 18.23 -6.52 8.83
CA SER A 33 16.94 -5.97 8.38
C SER A 33 16.27 -6.92 7.39
N VAL A 34 15.02 -7.28 7.64
CA VAL A 34 14.26 -8.23 6.82
C VAL A 34 12.82 -7.78 6.68
N TYR A 35 12.35 -7.68 5.43
CA TYR A 35 10.97 -7.40 5.11
C TYR A 35 10.44 -8.41 4.09
N VAL A 36 9.37 -9.14 4.44
CA VAL A 36 8.78 -10.16 3.57
C VAL A 36 7.28 -9.92 3.46
N VAL A 37 6.78 -9.85 2.23
CA VAL A 37 5.39 -9.53 1.91
C VAL A 37 4.78 -10.60 1.03
N ASN A 38 3.58 -11.04 1.35
CA ASN A 38 2.76 -11.86 0.45
C ASN A 38 2.19 -10.96 -0.66
N LYS A 39 2.54 -11.23 -1.92
CA LYS A 39 2.15 -10.41 -3.07
C LYS A 39 0.70 -10.58 -3.51
N LYS A 40 -0.02 -11.58 -3.01
CA LYS A 40 -1.42 -11.79 -3.34
C LYS A 40 -2.35 -10.80 -2.63
N ASN A 41 -1.95 -10.32 -1.47
CA ASN A 41 -2.74 -9.41 -0.64
C ASN A 41 -1.92 -8.24 -0.07
N ASP A 42 -0.67 -8.10 -0.51
CA ASP A 42 0.32 -7.12 -0.05
C ASP A 42 0.52 -7.08 1.48
N MET A 43 0.24 -8.21 2.15
CA MET A 43 0.33 -8.34 3.59
C MET A 43 1.75 -8.72 4.02
N PRO A 44 2.39 -7.92 4.92
CA PRO A 44 3.69 -8.29 5.48
C PRO A 44 3.55 -9.54 6.36
N VAL A 45 4.52 -10.45 6.23
CA VAL A 45 4.57 -11.70 7.00
C VAL A 45 5.80 -11.77 7.91
N ILE A 46 6.83 -10.96 7.64
CA ILE A 46 8.01 -10.78 8.50
C ILE A 46 8.45 -9.33 8.42
N GLU A 47 8.67 -8.75 9.61
CA GLU A 47 9.23 -7.42 9.80
C GLU A 47 10.33 -7.49 10.86
N LYS A 48 11.57 -7.19 10.44
CA LYS A 48 12.72 -7.04 11.34
C LYS A 48 13.50 -5.80 10.94
N ASN A 49 13.55 -4.79 11.80
CA ASN A 49 14.29 -3.54 11.57
C ASN A 49 14.02 -2.89 10.20
N ILE A 50 12.77 -2.95 9.72
CA ILE A 50 12.41 -2.60 8.34
C ILE A 50 12.66 -1.14 7.97
N HIS A 51 12.69 -0.24 8.96
CA HIS A 51 12.94 1.20 8.79
C HIS A 51 14.39 1.62 9.15
N LYS A 52 15.26 0.67 9.51
CA LYS A 52 16.65 0.95 9.79
C LYS A 52 17.39 1.32 8.50
N LYS A 53 18.00 2.52 8.47
CA LYS A 53 18.83 2.99 7.35
C LYS A 53 20.07 2.09 7.20
N ARG A 54 20.33 1.65 5.99
CA ARG A 54 21.47 0.83 5.61
C ARG A 54 21.90 1.14 4.18
N SER A 55 23.17 0.92 3.88
CA SER A 55 23.61 0.92 2.48
C SER A 55 22.89 -0.20 1.72
N PRO A 56 22.24 0.11 0.59
CA PRO A 56 21.56 -0.89 -0.24
C PRO A 56 22.54 -1.72 -1.08
N ALA A 57 23.82 -1.35 -1.15
CA ALA A 57 24.79 -1.90 -2.07
C ALA A 57 24.20 -1.99 -3.50
N SER A 58 24.49 -3.03 -4.26
CA SER A 58 23.98 -3.21 -5.62
C SER A 58 22.46 -3.43 -5.75
N LEU A 59 21.67 -3.40 -4.66
CA LEU A 59 20.21 -3.29 -4.80
C LEU A 59 19.83 -1.93 -5.42
N THR A 60 20.69 -0.91 -5.30
CA THR A 60 20.60 0.39 -5.98
C THR A 60 20.31 0.25 -7.48
N LYS A 61 20.88 -0.78 -8.12
CA LYS A 61 20.72 -1.02 -9.57
C LYS A 61 19.28 -1.30 -10.00
N VAL A 62 18.39 -1.63 -9.06
CA VAL A 62 16.94 -1.72 -9.34
C VAL A 62 16.39 -0.32 -9.62
N MET A 63 16.76 0.70 -8.82
CA MET A 63 16.38 2.09 -9.08
C MET A 63 17.00 2.61 -10.37
N THR A 64 18.26 2.25 -10.64
CA THR A 64 18.94 2.60 -11.90
C THR A 64 18.20 2.05 -13.11
N TYR A 65 17.72 0.80 -13.03
CA TYR A 65 16.87 0.23 -14.08
C TYR A 65 15.56 1.00 -14.25
N ILE A 66 14.87 1.32 -13.17
CA ILE A 66 13.60 2.07 -13.21
C ILE A 66 13.81 3.40 -13.95
N VAL A 67 14.78 4.20 -13.50
CA VAL A 67 15.06 5.50 -14.10
C VAL A 67 15.47 5.36 -15.57
N ALA A 68 16.33 4.40 -15.91
CA ALA A 68 16.76 4.18 -17.26
C ALA A 68 15.59 3.75 -18.17
N SER A 69 14.78 2.79 -17.74
CA SER A 69 13.67 2.28 -18.53
C SER A 69 12.52 3.31 -18.71
N GLU A 70 12.40 4.31 -17.84
CA GLU A 70 11.43 5.40 -17.99
C GLU A 70 11.93 6.51 -18.93
N ASN A 71 13.23 6.65 -19.13
CA ASN A 71 13.83 7.68 -19.97
C ASN A 71 14.24 7.15 -21.38
N ILE A 72 14.38 5.85 -21.57
CA ILE A 72 14.77 5.21 -22.84
C ILE A 72 13.57 4.43 -23.39
N LYS A 73 13.17 4.75 -24.62
CA LYS A 73 11.97 4.16 -25.25
C LYS A 73 12.23 2.86 -25.99
N ASP A 74 13.42 2.71 -26.54
CA ASP A 74 13.77 1.56 -27.41
C ASP A 74 15.12 0.94 -26.97
N ALA A 75 15.10 0.33 -25.79
CA ALA A 75 16.30 -0.26 -25.20
C ALA A 75 16.99 -1.33 -26.10
N LYS A 76 16.24 -1.95 -27.01
CA LYS A 76 16.75 -2.99 -27.92
C LYS A 76 17.61 -2.42 -29.05
N ASN A 77 17.18 -1.30 -29.64
CA ASN A 77 17.81 -0.72 -30.82
C ASN A 77 18.66 0.51 -30.49
N GLU A 78 18.53 1.08 -29.32
CA GLU A 78 19.37 2.20 -28.86
C GLU A 78 20.70 1.69 -28.34
N ASN A 79 21.79 2.11 -28.99
CA ASN A 79 23.17 1.73 -28.64
C ASN A 79 23.88 2.87 -27.90
N VAL A 80 24.73 2.51 -26.97
CA VAL A 80 25.58 3.43 -26.22
C VAL A 80 27.05 3.12 -26.52
N LEU A 81 27.79 4.15 -26.91
CA LEU A 81 29.23 4.05 -27.07
C LEU A 81 29.91 4.13 -25.69
N VAL A 82 30.70 3.12 -25.38
CA VAL A 82 31.49 3.08 -24.15
C VAL A 82 32.76 3.88 -24.37
N THR A 83 32.89 5.04 -23.75
CA THR A 83 34.08 5.88 -23.88
C THR A 83 35.05 5.69 -22.72
N LYS A 84 36.28 6.17 -22.90
CA LYS A 84 37.31 6.13 -21.85
C LYS A 84 36.83 6.92 -20.62
N GLU A 85 36.20 8.07 -20.80
CA GLU A 85 35.69 8.92 -19.73
C GLU A 85 34.65 8.16 -18.86
N ILE A 86 33.78 7.35 -19.48
CA ILE A 86 32.83 6.50 -18.76
C ILE A 86 33.59 5.44 -17.95
N LEU A 87 34.58 4.79 -18.53
CA LEU A 87 35.37 3.76 -17.85
C LEU A 87 36.19 4.31 -16.69
N ASP A 88 36.70 5.52 -16.82
CA ASP A 88 37.46 6.22 -15.76
C ASP A 88 36.56 6.60 -14.55
N MET A 89 35.22 6.65 -14.71
CA MET A 89 34.23 6.86 -13.62
C MET A 89 33.89 5.57 -12.87
N VAL A 90 34.23 4.41 -13.39
CA VAL A 90 33.87 3.12 -12.79
C VAL A 90 34.85 2.80 -11.66
N ASP A 91 34.29 2.58 -10.47
CA ASP A 91 35.10 2.15 -9.33
C ASP A 91 35.84 0.84 -9.63
N PRO A 92 37.16 0.75 -9.36
CA PRO A 92 37.94 -0.44 -9.58
C PRO A 92 37.41 -1.71 -8.92
N ASP A 93 36.73 -1.56 -7.75
CA ASP A 93 36.15 -2.65 -7.00
C ASP A 93 34.72 -3.02 -7.49
N SER A 94 34.25 -2.32 -8.52
CA SER A 94 32.93 -2.58 -9.11
C SER A 94 32.87 -3.96 -9.75
N SER A 95 31.82 -4.70 -9.42
CA SER A 95 31.59 -6.07 -9.90
C SER A 95 30.94 -6.13 -11.29
N GLY A 96 30.89 -7.33 -11.85
CA GLY A 96 30.17 -7.66 -13.06
C GLY A 96 31.02 -7.69 -14.34
N CYS A 97 30.36 -7.75 -15.49
CA CYS A 97 31.04 -7.74 -16.79
C CYS A 97 31.74 -6.39 -17.03
N LYS A 98 32.95 -6.44 -17.57
CA LYS A 98 33.72 -5.26 -17.96
C LYS A 98 33.43 -4.95 -19.42
N LEU A 99 32.98 -3.71 -19.67
CA LEU A 99 32.89 -3.15 -21.02
C LEU A 99 34.28 -2.63 -21.45
N LYS A 100 34.48 -2.50 -22.75
CA LYS A 100 35.76 -2.00 -23.32
C LYS A 100 35.51 -0.65 -23.99
N GLU A 101 36.58 0.18 -24.01
CA GLU A 101 36.54 1.42 -24.76
C GLU A 101 36.27 1.15 -26.25
N GLY A 102 35.40 1.97 -26.83
CA GLY A 102 34.97 1.86 -28.22
C GLY A 102 33.87 0.83 -28.49
N GLU A 103 33.40 0.10 -27.47
CA GLU A 103 32.27 -0.81 -27.67
C GLU A 103 30.95 -0.03 -27.81
N GLU A 104 30.17 -0.41 -28.80
CA GLU A 104 28.75 -0.02 -28.91
C GLU A 104 27.89 -1.14 -28.32
N VAL A 105 27.16 -0.84 -27.25
CA VAL A 105 26.36 -1.81 -26.51
C VAL A 105 24.90 -1.35 -26.47
N SER A 106 23.97 -2.21 -26.84
CA SER A 106 22.56 -1.87 -26.73
C SER A 106 22.15 -1.65 -25.26
N VAL A 107 21.24 -0.69 -25.04
CA VAL A 107 20.71 -0.41 -23.70
C VAL A 107 20.13 -1.68 -23.05
N LEU A 108 19.46 -2.53 -23.83
CA LEU A 108 18.96 -3.81 -23.34
C LEU A 108 20.07 -4.73 -22.82
N ASN A 109 21.23 -4.79 -23.51
CA ASN A 109 22.38 -5.56 -23.04
C ASN A 109 23.00 -4.93 -21.79
N LEU A 110 23.02 -3.60 -21.67
CA LEU A 110 23.42 -2.92 -20.43
C LEU A 110 22.49 -3.28 -19.27
N TYR A 111 21.17 -3.35 -19.49
CA TYR A 111 20.22 -3.84 -18.47
C TYR A 111 20.54 -5.26 -18.04
N HIS A 112 20.81 -6.17 -18.98
CA HIS A 112 21.20 -7.55 -18.65
C HIS A 112 22.51 -7.60 -17.85
N CYS A 113 23.55 -6.89 -18.28
CA CYS A 113 24.82 -6.82 -17.55
C CYS A 113 24.62 -6.27 -16.13
N MET A 114 23.84 -5.20 -15.98
CA MET A 114 23.60 -4.55 -14.70
C MET A 114 22.80 -5.44 -13.72
N LEU A 115 21.75 -6.08 -14.19
CA LEU A 115 20.82 -6.82 -13.31
C LEU A 115 21.27 -8.26 -13.07
N ILE A 116 21.83 -8.96 -14.06
CA ILE A 116 22.22 -10.37 -13.96
C ILE A 116 23.55 -10.50 -13.22
N CYS A 117 24.63 -9.93 -13.77
CA CYS A 117 25.97 -10.05 -13.18
C CYS A 117 26.38 -8.85 -12.31
N SER A 118 25.43 -7.92 -12.06
CA SER A 118 25.67 -6.76 -11.17
C SER A 118 26.70 -5.75 -11.69
N SER A 119 26.88 -5.60 -13.02
CA SER A 119 27.88 -4.71 -13.59
C SER A 119 27.68 -3.25 -13.17
N GLY A 120 28.67 -2.70 -12.45
CA GLY A 120 28.71 -1.28 -12.12
C GLY A 120 29.05 -0.45 -13.36
N CYS A 121 29.92 -0.95 -14.23
CA CYS A 121 30.22 -0.30 -15.48
C CYS A 121 28.97 -0.07 -16.35
N ALA A 122 28.06 -1.06 -16.45
CA ALA A 122 26.81 -0.90 -17.17
C ALA A 122 25.89 0.16 -16.51
N ALA A 123 25.86 0.23 -15.19
CA ALA A 123 25.09 1.24 -14.47
C ALA A 123 25.61 2.66 -14.72
N ILE A 124 26.92 2.86 -14.65
CA ILE A 124 27.60 4.14 -14.95
C ILE A 124 27.38 4.55 -16.41
N THR A 125 27.51 3.59 -17.35
CA THR A 125 27.27 3.82 -18.78
C THR A 125 25.85 4.31 -19.05
N LEU A 126 24.85 3.67 -18.47
CA LEU A 126 23.43 4.07 -18.58
C LEU A 126 23.20 5.47 -17.99
N ALA A 127 23.73 5.74 -16.82
CA ALA A 127 23.55 7.02 -16.17
C ALA A 127 24.21 8.16 -16.95
N ASN A 128 25.41 7.92 -17.49
CA ASN A 128 26.10 8.92 -18.33
C ASN A 128 25.33 9.19 -19.64
N HIS A 129 24.75 8.17 -20.26
CA HIS A 129 23.93 8.27 -21.46
C HIS A 129 22.68 9.11 -21.25
N ILE A 130 22.08 9.07 -20.06
CA ILE A 130 20.87 9.81 -19.69
C ILE A 130 21.21 11.19 -19.07
N GLY A 131 22.28 11.81 -19.50
CA GLY A 131 22.63 13.18 -19.15
C GLY A 131 23.63 13.34 -18.00
N GLY A 132 24.43 12.30 -17.73
CA GLY A 132 25.52 12.32 -16.76
C GLY A 132 25.08 11.87 -15.36
N ILE A 133 26.07 11.54 -14.53
CA ILE A 133 25.88 10.93 -13.22
C ILE A 133 25.05 11.83 -12.30
N GLU A 134 25.36 13.13 -12.23
CA GLU A 134 24.66 14.08 -11.35
C GLU A 134 23.16 14.18 -11.69
N ASN A 135 22.85 14.39 -12.98
CA ASN A 135 21.47 14.45 -13.43
C ASN A 135 20.73 13.14 -13.17
N PHE A 136 21.38 12.01 -13.43
CA PHE A 136 20.79 10.69 -13.22
C PHE A 136 20.48 10.44 -11.73
N VAL A 137 21.39 10.80 -10.84
CA VAL A 137 21.19 10.70 -9.38
C VAL A 137 20.02 11.58 -8.92
N ASN A 138 19.88 12.78 -9.49
CA ASN A 138 18.71 13.62 -9.22
C ASN A 138 17.41 12.93 -9.65
N LEU A 139 17.38 12.28 -10.81
CA LEU A 139 16.23 11.48 -11.26
C LEU A 139 15.96 10.29 -10.34
N MET A 140 17.01 9.59 -9.85
CA MET A 140 16.85 8.50 -8.87
C MET A 140 16.20 8.98 -7.58
N ASN A 141 16.63 10.11 -7.04
CA ASN A 141 16.07 10.66 -5.80
C ASN A 141 14.65 11.18 -6.00
N ALA A 142 14.36 11.86 -7.12
CA ALA A 142 12.99 12.28 -7.46
C ALA A 142 12.05 11.07 -7.62
N LYS A 143 12.54 9.96 -8.23
CA LYS A 143 11.77 8.73 -8.30
C LYS A 143 11.52 8.11 -6.92
N ALA A 144 12.53 8.08 -6.05
CA ALA A 144 12.39 7.59 -4.68
C ALA A 144 11.34 8.39 -3.90
N GLU A 145 11.35 9.72 -4.00
CA GLU A 145 10.34 10.59 -3.41
C GLU A 145 8.94 10.30 -3.96
N SER A 146 8.79 10.16 -5.28
CA SER A 146 7.51 9.83 -5.93
C SER A 146 6.92 8.48 -5.51
N LEU A 147 7.78 7.56 -5.06
CA LEU A 147 7.39 6.25 -4.51
C LEU A 147 7.14 6.30 -2.99
N GLY A 148 7.26 7.47 -2.35
CA GLY A 148 7.10 7.63 -0.91
C GLY A 148 8.28 7.11 -0.08
N CYS A 149 9.48 7.01 -0.68
CA CYS A 149 10.68 6.48 -0.02
C CYS A 149 11.42 7.56 0.79
N GLU A 150 10.80 8.10 1.84
CA GLU A 150 11.28 9.23 2.63
C GLU A 150 12.67 9.04 3.26
N ASN A 151 13.04 7.80 3.62
CA ASN A 151 14.35 7.47 4.18
C ASN A 151 15.23 6.71 3.16
N THR A 152 15.25 7.22 1.93
CA THR A 152 16.10 6.71 0.85
C THR A 152 16.83 7.88 0.19
N HIS A 153 18.13 7.73 -0.03
CA HIS A 153 18.94 8.69 -0.73
C HIS A 153 20.03 7.99 -1.55
N PHE A 154 20.12 8.34 -2.82
CA PHE A 154 21.11 7.83 -3.75
C PHE A 154 22.14 8.91 -4.08
N VAL A 155 23.41 8.52 -4.22
CA VAL A 155 24.51 9.40 -4.63
C VAL A 155 25.26 8.84 -5.83
N ASN A 156 25.04 7.57 -6.19
CA ASN A 156 25.58 6.92 -7.38
C ASN A 156 24.58 5.88 -7.94
N PRO A 157 24.70 5.53 -9.24
CA PRO A 157 23.77 4.59 -9.88
C PRO A 157 24.14 3.11 -9.68
N ASP A 158 25.33 2.80 -9.21
CA ASP A 158 25.85 1.43 -9.15
C ASP A 158 25.84 0.81 -7.75
N GLY A 159 25.64 1.62 -6.70
CA GLY A 159 25.52 1.17 -5.33
C GLY A 159 26.83 0.97 -4.61
N MET A 160 27.93 1.57 -5.09
CA MET A 160 29.19 1.64 -4.35
C MET A 160 29.00 2.43 -3.04
N TYR A 161 29.85 2.17 -2.07
CA TYR A 161 29.70 2.75 -0.74
C TYR A 161 29.86 4.26 -0.74
N ASP A 162 28.92 4.93 -0.14
CA ASP A 162 28.98 6.32 0.29
C ASP A 162 28.16 6.46 1.56
N GLN A 163 28.62 7.25 2.52
CA GLN A 163 27.93 7.46 3.80
C GLN A 163 26.52 8.09 3.64
N ASN A 164 26.30 8.82 2.53
CA ASN A 164 25.05 9.46 2.21
C ASN A 164 24.14 8.58 1.35
N GLN A 165 24.59 7.39 0.93
CA GLN A 165 23.80 6.44 0.17
C GLN A 165 23.13 5.43 1.08
N TYR A 166 21.84 5.57 1.31
CA TYR A 166 21.09 4.71 2.20
C TYR A 166 19.66 4.45 1.71
N SER A 167 19.12 3.36 2.17
CA SER A 167 17.70 3.03 2.09
C SER A 167 17.30 2.17 3.30
N THR A 168 16.10 1.62 3.30
CA THR A 168 15.61 0.67 4.31
C THR A 168 15.04 -0.57 3.64
N ALA A 169 14.85 -1.67 4.37
CA ALA A 169 14.25 -2.87 3.80
C ALA A 169 12.83 -2.61 3.27
N TYR A 170 12.08 -1.76 3.97
CA TYR A 170 10.74 -1.33 3.55
C TYR A 170 10.76 -0.52 2.25
N TYR A 171 11.62 0.50 2.13
CA TYR A 171 11.68 1.32 0.92
C TYR A 171 12.29 0.57 -0.27
N MET A 172 13.26 -0.29 -0.03
CA MET A 172 13.74 -1.20 -1.09
C MET A 172 12.65 -2.14 -1.58
N TYR A 173 11.74 -2.60 -0.70
CA TYR A 173 10.55 -3.35 -1.12
C TYR A 173 9.64 -2.52 -2.03
N LEU A 174 9.39 -1.24 -1.73
CA LEU A 174 8.57 -0.37 -2.59
C LEU A 174 9.21 -0.22 -3.97
N ILE A 175 10.52 0.05 -4.03
CA ILE A 175 11.29 0.18 -5.26
C ILE A 175 11.24 -1.11 -6.08
N VAL A 176 11.50 -2.26 -5.45
CA VAL A 176 11.45 -3.57 -6.10
C VAL A 176 10.04 -3.89 -6.60
N SER A 177 9.01 -3.64 -5.78
CA SER A 177 7.62 -3.85 -6.16
C SER A 177 7.19 -2.98 -7.33
N TYR A 178 7.74 -1.77 -7.43
CA TYR A 178 7.51 -0.90 -8.58
C TYR A 178 8.18 -1.47 -9.85
N ALA A 179 9.46 -1.84 -9.77
CA ALA A 179 10.19 -2.44 -10.90
C ALA A 179 9.50 -3.71 -11.42
N MET A 180 8.95 -4.53 -10.52
CA MET A 180 8.25 -5.77 -10.87
C MET A 180 6.95 -5.56 -11.69
N LYS A 181 6.44 -4.34 -11.81
CA LYS A 181 5.33 -4.02 -12.72
C LYS A 181 5.77 -4.03 -14.20
N ASN A 182 7.06 -3.92 -14.46
CA ASN A 182 7.64 -3.98 -15.80
C ASN A 182 8.00 -5.43 -16.16
N GLN A 183 7.38 -5.97 -17.21
CA GLN A 183 7.62 -7.34 -17.66
C GLN A 183 9.06 -7.55 -18.15
N GLU A 184 9.67 -6.56 -18.82
CA GLU A 184 11.06 -6.63 -19.25
C GLU A 184 12.02 -6.81 -18.06
N PHE A 185 11.77 -6.08 -16.97
CA PHE A 185 12.53 -6.28 -15.72
C PHE A 185 12.48 -7.73 -15.23
N LEU A 186 11.26 -8.30 -15.16
CA LEU A 186 11.07 -9.68 -14.73
C LEU A 186 11.77 -10.67 -15.68
N ASP A 187 11.66 -10.46 -16.99
CA ASP A 187 12.29 -11.30 -17.99
C ASP A 187 13.83 -11.29 -17.89
N ILE A 188 14.42 -10.17 -17.46
CA ILE A 188 15.85 -10.06 -17.23
C ILE A 188 16.27 -10.76 -15.94
N VAL A 189 15.64 -10.41 -14.80
CA VAL A 189 16.11 -10.88 -13.48
C VAL A 189 15.84 -12.36 -13.22
N TYR A 190 15.01 -13.02 -14.04
CA TYR A 190 14.76 -14.45 -13.97
C TYR A 190 15.81 -15.29 -14.73
N LYS A 191 16.67 -14.65 -15.53
CA LYS A 191 17.72 -15.36 -16.28
C LYS A 191 18.86 -15.80 -15.37
N LYS A 192 19.33 -17.01 -15.59
CA LYS A 192 20.50 -17.57 -14.90
C LYS A 192 21.79 -17.17 -15.57
N GLU A 193 21.73 -17.02 -16.89
CA GLU A 193 22.84 -16.64 -17.76
C GLU A 193 22.31 -15.93 -19.01
N TYR A 194 23.11 -15.10 -19.62
CA TYR A 194 22.75 -14.39 -20.85
C TYR A 194 24.02 -14.00 -21.67
N SER A 195 23.96 -14.16 -22.99
CA SER A 195 25.03 -13.78 -23.90
C SER A 195 24.81 -12.36 -24.42
N CYS A 196 25.41 -11.36 -23.75
CA CYS A 196 25.32 -9.95 -24.14
C CYS A 196 26.11 -9.62 -25.42
N PHE A 197 27.16 -10.39 -25.72
CA PHE A 197 28.20 -10.04 -26.74
C PHE A 197 28.35 -11.13 -27.80
N GLY A 198 27.29 -11.89 -28.05
CA GLY A 198 27.34 -13.03 -28.98
C GLY A 198 28.29 -14.13 -28.52
N ASP A 199 28.97 -14.78 -29.49
CA ASP A 199 29.89 -15.89 -29.20
C ASP A 199 31.31 -15.41 -28.84
N GLU A 200 31.56 -14.10 -28.83
CA GLU A 200 32.89 -13.53 -28.57
C GLU A 200 33.32 -13.57 -27.10
N ARG A 201 32.36 -13.70 -26.20
CA ARG A 201 32.56 -13.73 -24.74
C ARG A 201 31.70 -14.77 -24.06
N ASP A 202 32.19 -15.28 -22.94
CA ASP A 202 31.39 -16.14 -22.07
C ASP A 202 30.10 -15.45 -21.64
N PRO A 203 29.00 -16.20 -21.52
CA PRO A 203 27.76 -15.67 -21.02
C PRO A 203 27.93 -15.06 -19.61
N ILE A 204 27.28 -13.92 -19.37
CA ILE A 204 27.18 -13.39 -18.03
C ILE A 204 26.30 -14.30 -17.15
N ILE A 205 26.71 -14.50 -15.91
CA ILE A 205 26.07 -15.42 -14.98
C ILE A 205 25.43 -14.63 -13.84
N THR A 206 24.26 -15.07 -13.41
CA THR A 206 23.56 -14.45 -12.29
C THR A 206 24.35 -14.54 -10.97
N THR A 207 24.38 -13.44 -10.25
CA THR A 207 24.90 -13.41 -8.88
C THR A 207 23.96 -14.05 -7.87
N ASN A 208 22.67 -14.22 -8.25
CA ASN A 208 21.67 -14.84 -7.39
C ASN A 208 21.72 -16.37 -7.49
N LYS A 209 22.53 -16.98 -6.62
CA LYS A 209 22.67 -18.45 -6.55
C LYS A 209 21.37 -19.18 -6.24
N MET A 210 20.36 -18.51 -5.70
CA MET A 210 19.09 -19.17 -5.35
C MET A 210 18.29 -19.65 -6.56
N ILE A 211 18.45 -19.02 -7.73
CA ILE A 211 17.72 -19.41 -8.95
C ILE A 211 18.45 -20.48 -9.77
N ASP A 212 19.73 -20.70 -9.54
CA ASP A 212 20.57 -21.59 -10.36
C ASP A 212 20.78 -22.94 -9.67
N LYS A 213 20.13 -23.98 -10.18
CA LYS A 213 20.27 -25.34 -9.65
C LYS A 213 21.69 -25.90 -9.79
N LYS A 214 22.42 -25.50 -10.85
CA LYS A 214 23.76 -26.03 -11.13
C LYS A 214 24.84 -25.40 -10.22
N ARG A 215 24.72 -24.08 -9.95
CA ARG A 215 25.73 -23.29 -9.22
C ARG A 215 25.29 -22.89 -7.82
N GLY A 216 24.02 -23.12 -7.49
CA GLY A 216 23.38 -22.63 -6.24
C GLY A 216 23.76 -23.40 -4.99
N GLY A 217 24.06 -24.70 -5.13
CA GLY A 217 24.41 -25.53 -3.97
C GLY A 217 23.36 -25.43 -2.84
N GLU A 218 23.83 -25.14 -1.62
CA GLU A 218 22.95 -24.99 -0.44
C GLU A 218 21.95 -23.83 -0.56
N TYR A 219 22.22 -22.83 -1.40
CA TYR A 219 21.33 -21.66 -1.59
C TYR A 219 20.17 -21.94 -2.55
N TYR A 220 20.30 -22.93 -3.43
CA TYR A 220 19.26 -23.17 -4.43
C TYR A 220 17.87 -23.35 -3.78
N CYS A 221 16.90 -22.62 -4.34
CA CYS A 221 15.50 -22.70 -3.93
C CYS A 221 14.60 -22.73 -5.17
N PRO A 222 13.89 -23.83 -5.46
CA PRO A 222 13.17 -24.03 -6.72
C PRO A 222 12.01 -23.03 -6.92
N TYR A 223 11.58 -22.38 -5.87
CA TYR A 223 10.46 -21.42 -5.90
C TYR A 223 10.93 -20.01 -6.28
N VAL A 224 12.23 -19.70 -6.10
CA VAL A 224 12.79 -18.37 -6.33
C VAL A 224 12.94 -18.10 -7.83
N LYS A 225 12.53 -16.90 -8.25
CA LYS A 225 12.55 -16.44 -9.65
C LYS A 225 13.60 -15.35 -9.92
N GLY A 226 14.00 -14.58 -8.94
CA GLY A 226 14.94 -13.47 -9.02
C GLY A 226 15.16 -12.89 -7.62
N ILE A 227 15.61 -11.68 -7.40
CA ILE A 227 15.69 -10.50 -8.28
C ILE A 227 17.14 -10.00 -8.37
N LYS A 228 17.67 -9.46 -7.23
CA LYS A 228 18.99 -8.79 -7.20
C LYS A 228 19.71 -9.04 -5.89
N THR A 229 21.02 -9.29 -5.99
CA THR A 229 21.95 -9.37 -4.86
C THR A 229 22.69 -8.05 -4.67
N GLY A 230 23.17 -7.81 -3.45
CA GLY A 230 24.09 -6.75 -3.09
C GLY A 230 25.15 -7.24 -2.13
N TYR A 231 26.35 -6.69 -2.21
CA TYR A 231 27.45 -6.97 -1.30
C TYR A 231 28.43 -5.81 -1.26
N LEU A 232 28.73 -5.36 -0.09
CA LEU A 232 29.88 -4.52 0.28
C LEU A 232 30.23 -4.89 1.72
N ASP A 233 31.47 -4.72 2.13
CA ASP A 233 31.88 -5.03 3.50
C ASP A 233 31.07 -4.23 4.54
N ASP A 234 30.82 -2.95 4.28
CA ASP A 234 30.03 -2.07 5.15
C ASP A 234 28.51 -2.33 5.09
N ALA A 235 27.99 -2.70 3.94
CA ALA A 235 26.56 -3.01 3.76
C ALA A 235 26.19 -4.40 4.29
N GLY A 236 27.16 -5.30 4.34
CA GLY A 236 26.91 -6.73 4.47
C GLY A 236 26.32 -7.33 3.18
N ARG A 237 25.74 -8.50 3.29
CA ARG A 237 25.06 -9.16 2.17
C ARG A 237 23.61 -8.72 2.10
N CYS A 238 23.19 -8.28 0.91
CA CYS A 238 21.83 -7.84 0.63
C CYS A 238 21.19 -8.70 -0.46
N LEU A 239 19.87 -8.89 -0.38
CA LEU A 239 19.12 -9.66 -1.36
C LEU A 239 17.67 -9.12 -1.46
N ALA A 240 17.27 -8.76 -2.66
CA ALA A 240 15.87 -8.65 -3.04
C ALA A 240 15.48 -9.91 -3.83
N SER A 241 14.39 -10.54 -3.47
CA SER A 241 14.01 -11.85 -4.02
C SER A 241 12.49 -11.97 -4.19
N TYR A 242 12.08 -12.75 -5.20
CA TYR A 242 10.68 -13.09 -5.47
C TYR A 242 10.55 -14.61 -5.59
N ALA A 243 9.55 -15.17 -4.94
CA ALA A 243 9.29 -16.60 -4.99
C ALA A 243 7.81 -16.89 -5.22
N VAL A 244 7.55 -17.96 -6.01
CA VAL A 244 6.20 -18.41 -6.36
C VAL A 244 6.10 -19.91 -6.18
N LYS A 245 5.04 -20.37 -5.50
CA LYS A 245 4.69 -21.78 -5.37
C LYS A 245 3.20 -21.93 -5.10
N ASP A 246 2.54 -22.85 -5.81
CA ASP A 246 1.16 -23.27 -5.58
C ASP A 246 0.14 -22.09 -5.50
N GLY A 247 0.33 -21.07 -6.34
CA GLY A 247 -0.53 -19.89 -6.38
C GLY A 247 -0.28 -18.83 -5.28
N GLU A 248 0.66 -19.10 -4.35
CA GLU A 248 1.17 -18.13 -3.39
C GLU A 248 2.46 -17.49 -3.91
N SER A 249 2.69 -16.24 -3.56
CA SER A 249 3.90 -15.52 -3.95
C SER A 249 4.36 -14.54 -2.88
N TYR A 250 5.67 -14.44 -2.71
CA TYR A 250 6.30 -13.59 -1.71
C TYR A 250 7.44 -12.80 -2.30
N VAL A 251 7.56 -11.52 -1.90
CA VAL A 251 8.76 -10.70 -2.11
C VAL A 251 9.47 -10.56 -0.77
N SER A 252 10.78 -10.76 -0.79
CA SER A 252 11.66 -10.60 0.37
C SER A 252 12.73 -9.57 0.07
N VAL A 253 12.96 -8.64 0.98
CA VAL A 253 14.13 -7.76 1.01
C VAL A 253 14.89 -8.02 2.29
N VAL A 254 16.13 -8.45 2.14
CA VAL A 254 17.05 -8.74 3.23
C VAL A 254 18.27 -7.85 3.09
N MET A 255 18.64 -7.12 4.13
CA MET A 255 19.79 -6.23 4.16
C MET A 255 20.64 -6.49 5.42
N GLY A 256 21.93 -6.27 5.28
CA GLY A 256 22.87 -6.45 6.40
C GLY A 256 23.04 -7.91 6.85
N GLY A 257 23.05 -8.84 5.89
CA GLY A 257 23.49 -10.20 6.17
C GLY A 257 24.96 -10.20 6.60
N PRO A 258 25.33 -10.82 7.74
CA PRO A 258 26.67 -10.69 8.30
C PRO A 258 27.75 -11.27 7.37
N VAL A 259 28.87 -10.57 7.32
CA VAL A 259 30.08 -10.97 6.56
C VAL A 259 31.23 -11.36 7.49
N LYS A 260 31.14 -10.99 8.78
CA LYS A 260 32.06 -11.36 9.83
C LYS A 260 31.28 -11.84 11.06
N ASP A 261 31.87 -12.72 11.85
CA ASP A 261 31.34 -13.18 13.12
C ASP A 261 31.75 -12.23 14.28
N GLU A 262 31.30 -12.54 15.49
CA GLU A 262 31.62 -11.77 16.71
C GLU A 262 33.11 -11.67 17.03
N ASN A 263 33.94 -12.54 16.43
CA ASN A 263 35.40 -12.55 16.56
C ASN A 263 36.11 -11.95 15.33
N ASP A 264 35.40 -11.16 14.51
CA ASP A 264 35.89 -10.53 13.28
C ASP A 264 36.36 -11.52 12.20
N ARG A 265 35.98 -12.82 12.31
CA ARG A 265 36.31 -13.84 11.32
C ARG A 265 35.31 -13.80 10.17
N LYS A 266 35.83 -13.89 8.94
CA LYS A 266 35.00 -13.87 7.74
C LYS A 266 33.98 -15.02 7.70
N ILE A 267 32.72 -14.67 7.45
CA ILE A 267 31.64 -15.62 7.19
C ILE A 267 31.56 -15.89 5.70
N GLU A 268 31.99 -17.08 5.27
CA GLU A 268 31.95 -17.46 3.85
C GLU A 268 30.53 -17.64 3.32
N LYS A 269 29.61 -18.10 4.17
CA LYS A 269 28.22 -18.34 3.77
C LYS A 269 27.44 -17.04 3.55
N ASN A 270 26.63 -17.04 2.49
CA ASN A 270 25.70 -15.95 2.26
C ASN A 270 24.46 -16.09 3.14
N MET A 271 24.51 -15.44 4.31
CA MET A 271 23.44 -15.54 5.31
C MET A 271 22.14 -14.89 4.81
N ALA A 272 22.17 -13.86 3.96
CA ALA A 272 20.97 -13.29 3.37
C ALA A 272 20.22 -14.30 2.48
N MET A 273 20.94 -15.13 1.71
CA MET A 273 20.32 -16.21 0.91
C MET A 273 19.81 -17.34 1.79
N ILE A 274 20.51 -17.68 2.86
CA ILE A 274 20.10 -18.72 3.82
C ILE A 274 18.81 -18.29 4.54
N ASP A 275 18.79 -17.08 5.09
CA ASP A 275 17.59 -16.53 5.75
C ASP A 275 16.40 -16.53 4.78
N THR A 276 16.59 -16.00 3.56
CA THR A 276 15.54 -15.95 2.53
C THR A 276 15.01 -17.34 2.18
N LYS A 277 15.88 -18.33 1.99
CA LYS A 277 15.48 -19.71 1.71
C LYS A 277 14.65 -20.32 2.84
N ASN A 278 15.10 -20.13 4.09
CA ASN A 278 14.41 -20.63 5.27
C ASN A 278 13.03 -19.98 5.44
N ILE A 279 12.95 -18.66 5.19
CA ILE A 279 11.71 -17.90 5.22
C ILE A 279 10.72 -18.42 4.18
N TYR A 280 11.15 -18.54 2.91
CA TYR A 280 10.27 -19.04 1.85
C TYR A 280 9.81 -20.48 2.09
N SER A 281 10.73 -21.35 2.55
CA SER A 281 10.37 -22.73 2.88
C SER A 281 9.29 -22.78 3.96
N TRP A 282 9.45 -21.98 5.01
CA TRP A 282 8.47 -21.85 6.08
C TRP A 282 7.16 -21.22 5.58
N ALA A 283 7.21 -20.09 4.84
CA ALA A 283 6.02 -19.39 4.38
C ALA A 283 5.15 -20.29 3.48
N PHE A 284 5.74 -20.97 2.49
CA PHE A 284 5.03 -21.91 1.62
C PHE A 284 4.54 -23.18 2.33
N GLU A 285 5.18 -23.59 3.42
CA GLU A 285 4.75 -24.74 4.22
C GLU A 285 3.63 -24.39 5.19
N LYS A 286 3.73 -23.24 5.86
CA LYS A 286 2.89 -22.90 7.03
C LYS A 286 1.79 -21.90 6.75
N LEU A 287 1.90 -21.07 5.71
CA LEU A 287 0.96 -20.00 5.41
C LEU A 287 0.14 -20.26 4.16
N LYS A 288 -1.04 -19.63 4.08
CA LYS A 288 -1.90 -19.53 2.90
C LYS A 288 -2.57 -18.16 2.85
N SER A 289 -2.98 -17.75 1.65
CA SER A 289 -3.90 -16.64 1.45
C SER A 289 -5.34 -17.15 1.59
N LEU A 290 -6.01 -16.80 2.66
CA LEU A 290 -7.41 -17.12 2.89
C LEU A 290 -8.29 -16.02 2.29
N LYS A 291 -9.17 -16.39 1.35
CA LYS A 291 -10.20 -15.47 0.83
C LYS A 291 -11.30 -15.33 1.86
N CYS A 292 -11.52 -14.09 2.34
CA CYS A 292 -12.54 -13.78 3.35
C CYS A 292 -13.84 -13.30 2.72
N TYR A 293 -13.74 -12.44 1.69
CA TYR A 293 -14.91 -11.89 0.99
C TYR A 293 -14.63 -11.76 -0.50
N ASP A 294 -15.69 -11.93 -1.29
CA ASP A 294 -15.70 -11.58 -2.71
C ASP A 294 -15.98 -10.08 -2.88
N LYS A 295 -15.44 -9.47 -3.94
CA LYS A 295 -15.80 -8.12 -4.34
C LYS A 295 -17.33 -8.02 -4.51
N GLY A 296 -17.93 -7.01 -3.88
CA GLY A 296 -19.38 -6.78 -3.95
C GLY A 296 -20.20 -7.70 -3.05
N GLN A 297 -19.59 -8.59 -2.25
CA GLN A 297 -20.30 -9.42 -1.30
C GLN A 297 -20.91 -8.57 -0.18
N PRO A 298 -22.22 -8.69 0.12
CA PRO A 298 -22.88 -7.97 1.22
C PRO A 298 -22.29 -8.38 2.58
N ILE A 299 -21.99 -7.36 3.41
CA ILE A 299 -21.36 -7.56 4.72
C ILE A 299 -22.22 -6.99 5.84
N LYS A 300 -22.75 -5.78 5.66
CA LYS A 300 -23.62 -5.13 6.64
C LYS A 300 -24.70 -4.31 5.94
N GLU A 301 -25.90 -4.31 6.50
CA GLU A 301 -26.99 -3.41 6.12
C GLU A 301 -27.03 -2.23 7.10
N ILE A 302 -27.16 -1.01 6.58
CA ILE A 302 -27.32 0.21 7.39
C ILE A 302 -28.51 1.02 6.90
N ASN A 303 -29.01 1.94 7.74
CA ASN A 303 -30.13 2.80 7.37
C ASN A 303 -29.71 3.87 6.37
N LEU A 304 -30.60 4.13 5.40
CA LEU A 304 -30.41 5.17 4.38
C LEU A 304 -31.51 6.24 4.55
N GLY A 305 -31.10 7.40 5.04
CA GLY A 305 -32.00 8.54 5.17
C GLY A 305 -32.16 9.34 3.88
N VAL A 306 -33.28 10.04 3.74
CA VAL A 306 -33.52 11.02 2.66
C VAL A 306 -33.50 10.42 1.24
N ALA A 307 -33.54 9.11 1.09
CA ALA A 307 -33.75 8.42 -0.18
C ALA A 307 -35.25 8.22 -0.47
N TRP A 308 -35.62 8.01 -1.74
CA TRP A 308 -36.99 7.77 -2.14
C TRP A 308 -37.35 6.28 -2.21
N GLU A 309 -36.42 5.47 -2.74
CA GLU A 309 -36.71 4.09 -3.14
C GLU A 309 -36.56 3.08 -2.01
N THR A 310 -35.72 3.39 -1.01
CA THR A 310 -35.39 2.49 0.10
C THR A 310 -34.96 3.28 1.33
N ASP A 311 -35.11 2.68 2.49
CA ASP A 311 -34.63 3.18 3.78
C ASP A 311 -33.37 2.46 4.26
N LYS A 312 -32.83 1.55 3.43
CA LYS A 312 -31.66 0.74 3.76
C LYS A 312 -30.69 0.61 2.58
N ILE A 313 -29.42 0.42 2.88
CA ILE A 313 -28.36 0.16 1.91
C ILE A 313 -27.41 -0.91 2.43
N PHE A 314 -26.97 -1.80 1.53
CA PHE A 314 -25.90 -2.76 1.85
C PHE A 314 -24.53 -2.12 1.68
N LEU A 315 -23.65 -2.42 2.62
CA LEU A 315 -22.22 -2.20 2.51
C LEU A 315 -21.58 -3.50 2.06
N VAL A 316 -20.72 -3.40 1.04
CA VAL A 316 -20.06 -4.53 0.39
C VAL A 316 -18.55 -4.37 0.42
N ALA A 317 -17.80 -5.46 0.23
CA ALA A 317 -16.35 -5.39 0.04
C ALA A 317 -16.00 -4.66 -1.26
N GLN A 318 -15.08 -3.69 -1.19
CA GLN A 318 -14.63 -2.91 -2.35
C GLN A 318 -13.91 -3.77 -3.40
N ASN A 319 -13.13 -4.74 -2.94
CA ASN A 319 -12.35 -5.70 -3.74
C ASN A 319 -12.47 -7.09 -3.12
N ASP A 320 -11.91 -8.10 -3.80
CA ASP A 320 -11.66 -9.40 -3.15
C ASP A 320 -10.75 -9.20 -1.94
N VAL A 321 -11.14 -9.77 -0.80
CA VAL A 321 -10.44 -9.62 0.47
C VAL A 321 -9.71 -10.91 0.81
N PHE A 322 -8.38 -10.84 0.87
CA PHE A 322 -7.53 -11.95 1.27
C PHE A 322 -6.66 -11.56 2.46
N PHE A 323 -6.45 -12.51 3.38
CA PHE A 323 -5.48 -12.36 4.47
C PHE A 323 -4.54 -13.56 4.52
N THR A 324 -3.27 -13.29 4.82
CA THR A 324 -2.28 -14.34 5.03
C THR A 324 -2.42 -14.90 6.44
N VAL A 325 -2.71 -16.20 6.54
CA VAL A 325 -2.96 -16.91 7.79
C VAL A 325 -2.24 -18.26 7.80
N PRO A 326 -2.04 -18.89 8.98
CA PRO A 326 -1.63 -20.30 9.04
C PRO A 326 -2.56 -21.22 8.23
N LYS A 327 -2.02 -22.30 7.67
CA LYS A 327 -2.77 -23.19 6.75
C LYS A 327 -3.98 -23.85 7.38
N ASP A 328 -3.95 -24.12 8.66
CA ASP A 328 -5.04 -24.73 9.44
C ASP A 328 -6.17 -23.77 9.79
N VAL A 329 -5.94 -22.43 9.68
CA VAL A 329 -6.94 -21.41 9.97
C VAL A 329 -8.01 -21.39 8.90
N LYS A 330 -9.28 -21.35 9.34
CA LYS A 330 -10.47 -21.19 8.50
C LYS A 330 -11.11 -19.82 8.76
N PHE A 331 -12.04 -19.42 7.90
CA PHE A 331 -12.75 -18.14 8.03
C PHE A 331 -13.46 -17.98 9.40
N GLU A 332 -14.02 -19.10 9.92
CA GLU A 332 -14.73 -19.11 11.20
C GLU A 332 -13.81 -18.86 12.42
N ASN A 333 -12.49 -18.98 12.24
CA ASN A 333 -11.51 -18.66 13.28
C ASN A 333 -11.14 -17.16 13.32
N LEU A 334 -11.67 -16.36 12.40
CA LEU A 334 -11.39 -14.92 12.31
C LEU A 334 -12.47 -14.12 13.02
N THR A 335 -12.07 -13.07 13.72
CA THR A 335 -12.98 -12.07 14.27
C THR A 335 -13.00 -10.85 13.36
N ILE A 336 -14.20 -10.36 13.05
CA ILE A 336 -14.40 -9.23 12.15
C ILE A 336 -15.08 -8.11 12.91
N ASN A 337 -14.41 -6.98 13.02
CA ASN A 337 -14.93 -5.77 13.64
C ASN A 337 -15.29 -4.76 12.57
N ILE A 338 -16.59 -4.45 12.45
CA ILE A 338 -17.10 -3.52 11.45
C ILE A 338 -17.23 -2.13 12.06
N ASN A 339 -16.47 -1.19 11.51
CA ASN A 339 -16.50 0.23 11.89
C ASN A 339 -17.15 1.05 10.77
N CYS A 340 -18.44 1.30 10.91
CA CYS A 340 -19.21 2.12 9.98
C CYS A 340 -20.38 2.79 10.74
N PRO A 341 -20.93 3.91 10.24
CA PRO A 341 -22.13 4.53 10.82
C PRO A 341 -23.34 3.61 10.72
N ASP A 342 -24.28 3.71 11.66
CA ASP A 342 -25.54 2.95 11.61
C ASP A 342 -26.54 3.52 10.60
N SER A 343 -26.32 4.76 10.14
CA SER A 343 -27.14 5.42 9.12
C SER A 343 -26.34 6.47 8.34
N ILE A 344 -26.68 6.63 7.06
CA ILE A 344 -26.19 7.71 6.19
C ILE A 344 -27.38 8.36 5.48
N ASP A 345 -27.21 9.57 4.96
CA ASP A 345 -28.22 10.24 4.13
C ASP A 345 -27.83 10.19 2.65
N ALA A 346 -28.81 10.02 1.78
CA ALA A 346 -28.61 10.22 0.35
C ALA A 346 -28.26 11.72 0.03
N PRO A 347 -27.50 12.05 -1.04
CA PRO A 347 -27.10 11.12 -2.08
C PRO A 347 -25.90 10.28 -1.68
N VAL A 348 -25.81 9.06 -2.21
CA VAL A 348 -24.68 8.14 -2.09
C VAL A 348 -24.48 7.46 -3.45
N GLU A 349 -23.24 7.31 -3.90
CA GLU A 349 -22.92 6.63 -5.14
C GLU A 349 -22.35 5.23 -4.87
N GLN A 350 -22.63 4.30 -5.80
CA GLN A 350 -22.05 2.97 -5.73
C GLN A 350 -20.52 3.06 -5.70
N GLY A 351 -19.89 2.43 -4.71
CA GLY A 351 -18.45 2.47 -4.53
C GLY A 351 -17.95 3.53 -3.53
N ASP A 352 -18.83 4.44 -3.05
CA ASP A 352 -18.46 5.37 -1.99
C ASP A 352 -18.03 4.62 -0.73
N VAL A 353 -16.88 4.99 -0.17
CA VAL A 353 -16.37 4.38 1.07
C VAL A 353 -17.17 4.91 2.26
N ILE A 354 -17.89 4.02 2.90
CA ILE A 354 -18.79 4.36 4.03
C ILE A 354 -18.18 3.95 5.38
N GLY A 355 -17.34 2.93 5.37
CA GLY A 355 -16.70 2.42 6.58
C GLY A 355 -15.55 1.49 6.27
N LYS A 356 -15.07 0.84 7.33
CA LYS A 356 -13.99 -0.16 7.26
C LYS A 356 -14.34 -1.36 8.12
N ALA A 357 -13.75 -2.50 7.78
CA ALA A 357 -13.79 -3.67 8.62
C ALA A 357 -12.37 -4.12 8.96
N ASP A 358 -12.10 -4.38 10.24
CA ASP A 358 -10.86 -4.95 10.73
C ASP A 358 -11.00 -6.45 10.90
N ILE A 359 -9.97 -7.20 10.52
CA ILE A 359 -9.91 -8.65 10.71
C ILE A 359 -8.84 -9.01 11.71
N PHE A 360 -9.17 -9.91 12.65
CA PHE A 360 -8.30 -10.40 13.70
C PHE A 360 -8.22 -11.92 13.68
N TYR A 361 -7.05 -12.42 14.08
CA TYR A 361 -6.83 -13.82 14.42
C TYR A 361 -6.12 -13.91 15.77
N ASN A 362 -6.71 -14.62 16.75
CA ASN A 362 -6.19 -14.71 18.12
C ASN A 362 -5.77 -13.34 18.68
N ASP A 363 -6.66 -12.37 18.70
CA ASP A 363 -6.48 -10.97 19.13
C ASP A 363 -5.41 -10.17 18.37
N THR A 364 -4.76 -10.78 17.37
CA THR A 364 -3.82 -10.08 16.49
C THR A 364 -4.55 -9.54 15.27
N ARG A 365 -4.46 -8.21 15.06
CA ARG A 365 -5.03 -7.56 13.88
C ARG A 365 -4.27 -7.98 12.62
N LEU A 366 -4.96 -8.63 11.68
CA LEU A 366 -4.40 -9.03 10.39
C LEU A 366 -4.37 -7.86 9.40
N GLY A 367 -5.36 -6.98 9.47
CA GLY A 367 -5.49 -5.83 8.59
C GLY A 367 -6.93 -5.30 8.53
N GLU A 368 -7.16 -4.39 7.58
CA GLU A 368 -8.47 -3.79 7.33
C GLU A 368 -8.82 -3.80 5.84
N PHE A 369 -10.11 -3.62 5.54
CA PHE A 369 -10.58 -3.39 4.18
C PHE A 369 -11.76 -2.42 4.17
N ASN A 370 -11.98 -1.75 3.03
CA ASN A 370 -13.04 -0.77 2.88
C ASN A 370 -14.40 -1.43 2.67
N LEU A 371 -15.40 -0.87 3.34
CA LEU A 371 -16.82 -1.14 3.12
C LEU A 371 -17.38 0.00 2.25
N VAL A 372 -17.92 -0.37 1.10
CA VAL A 372 -18.45 0.61 0.13
C VAL A 372 -19.94 0.41 -0.10
N ALA A 373 -20.60 1.48 -0.55
CA ALA A 373 -22.01 1.44 -0.94
C ALA A 373 -22.25 0.46 -2.10
N ALA A 374 -23.19 -0.45 -1.95
CA ALA A 374 -23.54 -1.45 -2.97
C ALA A 374 -24.26 -0.86 -4.18
N SER A 375 -24.95 0.29 -4.01
CA SER A 375 -25.81 0.91 -5.02
C SER A 375 -25.84 2.42 -4.88
N THR A 376 -26.20 3.09 -5.99
CA THR A 376 -26.38 4.55 -6.03
C THR A 376 -27.82 4.92 -5.65
N HIS A 377 -27.96 5.86 -4.71
CA HIS A 377 -29.26 6.40 -4.31
C HIS A 377 -29.26 7.92 -4.36
N LYS A 378 -30.25 8.48 -5.02
CA LYS A 378 -30.42 9.94 -5.17
C LYS A 378 -31.20 10.51 -3.98
N LYS A 379 -30.92 11.78 -3.67
CA LYS A 379 -31.65 12.51 -2.63
C LYS A 379 -33.10 12.73 -3.04
N SER A 380 -34.04 12.35 -2.18
CA SER A 380 -35.45 12.69 -2.31
C SER A 380 -35.73 14.04 -1.66
N PHE A 381 -36.23 15.00 -2.43
CA PHE A 381 -36.61 16.30 -1.92
C PHE A 381 -37.76 16.15 -0.90
N PHE A 382 -38.73 15.28 -1.15
CA PHE A 382 -39.84 15.03 -0.25
C PHE A 382 -39.38 14.40 1.07
N ALA A 383 -38.55 13.37 1.03
CA ALA A 383 -37.98 12.72 2.21
C ALA A 383 -37.11 13.69 3.03
N PHE A 384 -36.35 14.56 2.36
CA PHE A 384 -35.56 15.60 3.01
C PHE A 384 -36.47 16.61 3.74
N PHE A 385 -37.55 17.08 3.09
CA PHE A 385 -38.48 18.01 3.67
C PHE A 385 -39.21 17.40 4.90
N THR A 386 -39.65 16.15 4.79
CA THR A 386 -40.32 15.45 5.91
C THR A 386 -39.34 15.25 7.07
N LYS A 387 -38.05 14.96 6.82
CA LYS A 387 -37.03 14.87 7.89
C LYS A 387 -36.86 16.20 8.62
N ILE A 388 -36.77 17.32 7.87
CA ILE A 388 -36.67 18.66 8.47
C ILE A 388 -37.93 18.96 9.29
N LEU A 389 -39.12 18.75 8.71
CA LEU A 389 -40.39 19.00 9.41
C LEU A 389 -40.47 18.18 10.71
N ARG A 390 -40.09 16.91 10.67
CA ARG A 390 -40.05 16.04 11.83
C ARG A 390 -39.05 16.55 12.89
N SER A 391 -37.85 16.95 12.47
CA SER A 391 -36.84 17.53 13.37
C SER A 391 -37.32 18.80 14.06
N ILE A 392 -38.06 19.67 13.35
CA ILE A 392 -38.66 20.88 13.90
C ILE A 392 -39.75 20.51 14.90
N MET A 393 -40.66 19.59 14.53
CA MET A 393 -41.79 19.19 15.40
C MET A 393 -41.33 18.54 16.71
N TYR A 394 -40.24 17.78 16.69
CA TYR A 394 -39.70 17.13 17.90
C TYR A 394 -38.63 17.97 18.61
N SER A 395 -38.36 19.21 18.14
CA SER A 395 -37.43 20.06 18.87
C SER A 395 -37.98 20.43 20.25
N PRO A 396 -37.16 20.44 21.31
CA PRO A 396 -37.58 20.79 22.67
C PRO A 396 -38.27 22.15 22.74
N LEU A 397 -37.82 23.11 21.90
CA LEU A 397 -38.41 24.45 21.83
C LEU A 397 -39.83 24.42 21.28
N VAL A 398 -40.06 23.66 20.19
CA VAL A 398 -41.42 23.57 19.59
C VAL A 398 -42.38 22.83 20.51
N ILE A 399 -41.93 21.76 21.17
CA ILE A 399 -42.73 21.06 22.18
C ILE A 399 -43.07 21.99 23.33
N PHE A 400 -42.11 22.77 23.82
CA PHE A 400 -42.33 23.76 24.88
C PHE A 400 -43.39 24.81 24.45
N LEU A 401 -43.21 25.38 23.25
CA LEU A 401 -44.18 26.38 22.74
C LEU A 401 -45.56 25.78 22.55
N PHE A 402 -45.67 24.53 22.12
CA PHE A 402 -46.94 23.83 21.98
C PHE A 402 -47.60 23.60 23.32
N VAL A 403 -46.87 23.20 24.36
CA VAL A 403 -47.38 23.04 25.73
C VAL A 403 -47.86 24.39 26.28
N VAL A 404 -47.10 25.47 26.08
CA VAL A 404 -47.49 26.83 26.48
C VAL A 404 -48.77 27.25 25.76
N PHE A 405 -48.87 27.00 24.45
CA PHE A 405 -50.09 27.26 23.68
C PHE A 405 -51.31 26.51 24.21
N LEU A 406 -51.14 25.22 24.55
CA LEU A 406 -52.24 24.43 25.16
C LEU A 406 -52.70 25.02 26.51
N ILE A 407 -51.76 25.43 27.36
CA ILE A 407 -52.09 26.06 28.66
C ILE A 407 -52.91 27.34 28.43
N PHE A 408 -52.45 28.20 27.52
CA PHE A 408 -53.17 29.44 27.18
C PHE A 408 -54.55 29.16 26.57
N SER A 409 -54.66 28.15 25.71
CA SER A 409 -55.94 27.74 25.11
C SER A 409 -56.93 27.26 26.13
N VAL A 410 -56.46 26.43 27.08
CA VAL A 410 -57.32 25.97 28.21
C VAL A 410 -57.75 27.14 29.10
N PHE A 411 -56.81 28.04 29.43
CA PHE A 411 -57.08 29.23 30.20
C PHE A 411 -58.13 30.12 29.49
N TYR A 412 -57.97 30.38 28.20
CA TYR A 412 -58.91 31.12 27.37
C TYR A 412 -60.33 30.48 27.40
N MET A 413 -60.41 29.17 27.23
CA MET A 413 -61.69 28.45 27.29
C MET A 413 -62.36 28.60 28.66
N ILE A 414 -61.59 28.49 29.74
CA ILE A 414 -62.12 28.70 31.10
C ILE A 414 -62.72 30.14 31.28
N VAL A 415 -61.97 31.16 30.82
CA VAL A 415 -62.37 32.55 30.85
C VAL A 415 -63.64 32.77 30.00
N PHE A 416 -63.63 32.20 28.77
CA PHE A 416 -64.75 32.27 27.85
C PHE A 416 -66.02 31.66 28.44
N PHE A 417 -65.98 30.45 28.99
CA PHE A 417 -67.14 29.81 29.63
C PHE A 417 -67.60 30.52 30.92
N ARG A 418 -66.63 31.06 31.69
CA ARG A 418 -66.99 31.93 32.84
C ARG A 418 -67.69 33.22 32.38
N GLY A 419 -67.30 33.79 31.26
CA GLY A 419 -67.96 34.96 30.64
C GLY A 419 -69.40 34.67 30.21
N ILE A 420 -69.64 33.52 29.56
CA ILE A 420 -70.96 33.05 29.16
C ILE A 420 -71.81 32.81 30.37
N LYS A 421 -71.31 32.16 31.43
CA LYS A 421 -71.99 31.90 32.66
C LYS A 421 -72.42 33.21 33.37
N ARG A 422 -71.49 34.19 33.38
CA ARG A 422 -71.84 35.55 33.94
C ARG A 422 -72.85 36.28 33.09
N LYS A 423 -72.80 36.19 31.74
CA LYS A 423 -73.86 36.78 30.88
C LYS A 423 -75.25 36.14 31.12
N LYS A 424 -75.31 34.79 31.25
CA LYS A 424 -76.53 34.06 31.56
C LYS A 424 -77.07 34.43 32.96
N MET A 425 -76.27 34.61 33.99
CA MET A 425 -76.69 35.06 35.31
C MET A 425 -77.19 36.49 35.27
N ARG A 426 -76.51 37.40 34.58
CA ARG A 426 -77.00 38.80 34.45
C ARG A 426 -78.32 38.89 33.70
N SER A 427 -78.60 38.04 32.72
CA SER A 427 -79.86 37.98 32.01
C SER A 427 -81.02 37.40 32.89
N LYS A 428 -80.67 36.46 33.78
CA LYS A 428 -81.68 35.97 34.80
C LYS A 428 -81.97 37.03 35.83
N ILE A 429 -81.04 37.81 36.33
CA ILE A 429 -81.23 38.89 37.29
C ILE A 429 -82.10 40.03 36.71
N LYS A 430 -82.00 40.34 35.41
CA LYS A 430 -82.80 41.35 34.72
C LYS A 430 -84.28 40.95 34.55
N LYS A 431 -84.66 39.69 34.75
CA LYS A 431 -86.01 39.16 34.60
C LYS A 431 -86.81 39.16 35.93
N PHE A 432 -86.27 39.64 37.03
CA PHE A 432 -87.01 39.82 38.24
C PHE A 432 -87.84 41.15 38.20
N PRO A 433 -89.12 41.12 38.37
CA PRO A 433 -89.96 42.34 38.35
C PRO A 433 -89.56 43.26 39.53
N LYS A 434 -89.38 44.55 39.22
CA LYS A 434 -89.24 45.58 40.28
C LYS A 434 -90.44 45.59 41.14
N ILE A 435 -90.32 45.26 42.44
CA ILE A 435 -91.33 45.46 43.42
C ILE A 435 -91.61 46.97 43.54
N LYS A 436 -92.75 47.44 43.09
CA LYS A 436 -93.24 48.82 43.36
C LYS A 436 -93.49 49.00 44.86
N LYS A 437 -92.83 50.04 45.42
CA LYS A 437 -93.31 50.65 46.68
C LYS A 437 -94.45 51.52 46.37
#